data_ce305779b5df4e65248840b66cd326d0
#
_entry.id   ce305779b5df4e65248840b66cd326d0
#
_cell.length_a   1.000
_cell.length_b   1.000
_cell.length_c   1.000
_cell.angle_alpha   90.00
_cell.angle_beta   90.00
_cell.angle_gamma   90.00
#
_symmetry.space_group_name_H-M   'P 1'
#
loop_
_entity.id
_entity.type
_entity.pdbx_description
1 polymer ?
#
loop_
_entity_poly.entity_id
_entity_poly.type
_entity_poly.pdbx_seq_one_letter_code
_entity_poly.pdbx_strand_id
1 'polypeptide(L)'
;HTVLTFFGMSAGTAVAVINYISQIFSPVESLGMEIQTIQSAIAGIHRINEFFALEEKQIVEKDSETVAEECVEQMAGGHSENKTADVPFVEFRDVTFGYGEHVVLDHLNLKVMDAEQVTLAGRTGAGKSTILKLLLGLYEPQGGEVLIHGRPAVTVLEEEKRKLFGYVEQIFHMVPGTVRDQITLYDETIPADRVKAVAELTGLDDVIESSENGYDTKCTPELFSQGQWQLLS
;
A
#
# COMPACT_ATOMS: atom_id res chain seq x y z
N HIS A 1 45.30 28.80 -37.68
CA HIS A 1 46.24 28.45 -38.75
C HIS A 1 47.54 27.85 -38.19
N THR A 2 48.07 28.35 -37.10
CA THR A 2 49.41 27.97 -36.58
C THR A 2 49.54 26.51 -36.11
N VAL A 3 48.45 25.90 -35.58
CA VAL A 3 48.48 24.51 -35.05
C VAL A 3 48.40 23.51 -36.22
N LEU A 4 47.65 23.80 -37.27
CA LEU A 4 47.52 22.93 -38.44
C LEU A 4 48.81 22.83 -39.25
N THR A 5 49.60 23.92 -39.33
CA THR A 5 50.91 23.93 -40.00
C THR A 5 51.98 23.18 -39.20
N PHE A 6 51.86 23.11 -37.85
CA PHE A 6 52.78 22.35 -37.01
C PHE A 6 52.73 20.84 -37.27
N PHE A 7 51.52 20.28 -37.60
CA PHE A 7 51.34 18.87 -37.95
C PHE A 7 51.47 18.55 -39.43
N GLY A 8 51.79 19.55 -40.32
CA GLY A 8 51.93 19.34 -41.74
C GLY A 8 50.65 18.89 -42.47
N MET A 9 49.46 19.07 -41.82
CA MET A 9 48.18 18.58 -42.31
C MET A 9 47.42 19.70 -43.06
N SER A 10 46.80 19.35 -44.19
CA SER A 10 45.86 20.25 -44.84
C SER A 10 44.55 20.35 -44.03
N ALA A 11 43.80 21.45 -44.20
CA ALA A 11 42.50 21.60 -43.53
C ALA A 11 41.53 20.45 -43.85
N GLY A 12 41.55 19.94 -45.08
CA GLY A 12 40.75 18.79 -45.49
C GLY A 12 41.13 17.50 -44.79
N THR A 13 42.45 17.27 -44.60
CA THR A 13 42.93 16.10 -43.85
C THR A 13 42.52 16.14 -42.37
N ALA A 14 42.57 17.34 -41.75
CA ALA A 14 42.15 17.53 -40.38
C ALA A 14 40.64 17.24 -40.19
N VAL A 15 39.78 17.71 -41.10
CA VAL A 15 38.33 17.43 -41.08
C VAL A 15 38.08 15.92 -41.27
N ALA A 16 38.79 15.27 -42.19
CA ALA A 16 38.66 13.83 -42.40
C ALA A 16 39.01 13.01 -41.12
N VAL A 17 40.12 13.40 -40.47
CA VAL A 17 40.54 12.72 -39.21
C VAL A 17 39.49 12.91 -38.10
N ILE A 18 38.95 14.13 -37.94
CA ILE A 18 37.88 14.36 -36.94
C ILE A 18 36.64 13.50 -37.24
N ASN A 19 36.24 13.42 -38.53
CA ASN A 19 35.10 12.61 -38.90
C ASN A 19 35.36 11.11 -38.66
N TYR A 20 36.53 10.58 -38.93
CA TYR A 20 36.88 9.20 -38.64
C TYR A 20 36.91 8.93 -37.14
N ILE A 21 37.45 9.84 -36.35
CA ILE A 21 37.41 9.73 -34.87
C ILE A 21 35.98 9.69 -34.39
N SER A 22 35.12 10.62 -34.84
CA SER A 22 33.69 10.65 -34.46
C SER A 22 32.95 9.36 -34.84
N GLN A 23 33.24 8.79 -36.02
CA GLN A 23 32.65 7.51 -36.45
C GLN A 23 33.06 6.32 -35.61
N ILE A 24 34.24 6.37 -34.99
CA ILE A 24 34.73 5.31 -34.11
C ILE A 24 34.13 5.51 -32.69
N PHE A 25 34.04 6.73 -32.20
CA PHE A 25 33.55 7.00 -30.85
C PHE A 25 32.04 6.90 -30.71
N SER A 26 31.27 7.27 -31.75
CA SER A 26 29.80 7.21 -31.72
C SER A 26 29.25 5.78 -31.43
N PRO A 27 29.72 4.69 -32.05
CA PRO A 27 29.32 3.35 -31.68
C PRO A 27 29.71 2.95 -30.25
N VAL A 28 30.84 3.46 -29.74
CA VAL A 28 31.26 3.17 -28.37
C VAL A 28 30.36 3.84 -27.35
N GLU A 29 29.91 5.07 -27.60
CA GLU A 29 28.95 5.78 -26.76
C GLU A 29 27.58 5.08 -26.77
N SER A 30 27.11 4.61 -27.94
CA SER A 30 25.84 3.87 -28.01
C SER A 30 25.90 2.54 -27.28
N LEU A 31 27.01 1.82 -27.32
CA LEU A 31 27.20 0.60 -26.51
C LEU A 31 27.11 0.89 -25.02
N GLY A 32 27.64 2.02 -24.56
CA GLY A 32 27.52 2.45 -23.16
C GLY A 32 26.05 2.62 -22.72
N MET A 33 25.23 3.25 -23.56
CA MET A 33 23.78 3.40 -23.28
C MET A 33 23.01 2.07 -23.33
N GLU A 34 23.38 1.18 -24.27
CA GLU A 34 22.76 -0.15 -24.32
C GLU A 34 23.08 -1.01 -23.10
N ILE A 35 24.32 -0.92 -22.59
CA ILE A 35 24.70 -1.60 -21.35
C ILE A 35 23.88 -1.08 -20.16
N GLN A 36 23.64 0.22 -20.03
CA GLN A 36 22.77 0.79 -19.01
C GLN A 36 21.33 0.28 -19.12
N THR A 37 20.81 0.18 -20.33
CA THR A 37 19.46 -0.35 -20.59
C THR A 37 19.36 -1.82 -20.17
N ILE A 38 20.36 -2.62 -20.50
CA ILE A 38 20.45 -4.02 -20.09
C ILE A 38 20.52 -4.15 -18.55
N GLN A 39 21.34 -3.34 -17.88
CA GLN A 39 21.42 -3.33 -16.42
C GLN A 39 20.09 -2.98 -15.77
N SER A 40 19.36 -1.99 -16.30
CA SER A 40 18.04 -1.61 -15.83
C SER A 40 17.01 -2.72 -16.04
N ALA A 41 17.07 -3.42 -17.18
CA ALA A 41 16.21 -4.57 -17.46
C ALA A 41 16.48 -5.75 -16.52
N ILE A 42 17.76 -6.06 -16.25
CA ILE A 42 18.17 -7.10 -15.30
C ILE A 42 17.67 -6.76 -13.88
N ALA A 43 17.79 -5.50 -13.45
CA ALA A 43 17.27 -5.05 -12.15
C ALA A 43 15.74 -5.18 -12.08
N GLY A 44 15.03 -4.92 -13.18
CA GLY A 44 13.58 -5.15 -13.31
C GLY A 44 13.21 -6.63 -13.18
N ILE A 45 13.94 -7.51 -13.86
CA ILE A 45 13.73 -8.97 -13.77
C ILE A 45 14.01 -9.47 -12.36
N HIS A 46 15.05 -8.97 -11.69
CA HIS A 46 15.35 -9.33 -10.31
C HIS A 46 14.19 -8.99 -9.37
N ARG A 47 13.61 -7.79 -9.50
CA ARG A 47 12.44 -7.39 -8.68
C ARG A 47 11.21 -8.25 -8.96
N ILE A 48 10.98 -8.62 -10.21
CA ILE A 48 9.87 -9.51 -10.60
C ILE A 48 10.09 -10.91 -10.01
N ASN A 49 11.31 -11.46 -10.10
CA ASN A 49 11.63 -12.77 -9.52
C ASN A 49 11.56 -12.75 -8.00
N GLU A 50 11.96 -11.66 -7.36
CA GLU A 50 11.83 -11.46 -5.91
C GLU A 50 10.36 -11.41 -5.51
N PHE A 51 9.52 -10.74 -6.29
CA PHE A 51 8.06 -10.73 -6.08
C PHE A 51 7.44 -12.14 -6.22
N PHE A 52 7.82 -12.91 -7.23
CA PHE A 52 7.35 -14.29 -7.40
C PHE A 52 7.96 -15.29 -6.39
N ALA A 53 9.07 -14.94 -5.77
CA ALA A 53 9.68 -15.73 -4.71
C ALA A 53 9.08 -15.44 -3.32
N LEU A 54 8.24 -14.41 -3.19
CA LEU A 54 7.41 -14.23 -2.00
C LEU A 54 6.45 -15.41 -1.97
N GLU A 55 6.62 -16.27 -0.97
CA GLU A 55 5.66 -17.35 -0.72
C GLU A 55 4.28 -16.71 -0.52
N GLU A 56 3.33 -17.14 -1.34
CA GLU A 56 1.94 -16.82 -1.13
C GLU A 56 1.59 -17.34 0.26
N LYS A 57 1.18 -16.43 1.15
CA LYS A 57 0.82 -16.78 2.52
C LYS A 57 -0.26 -17.85 2.41
N GLN A 58 0.12 -19.12 2.53
CA GLN A 58 -0.84 -20.22 2.53
C GLN A 58 -1.75 -19.97 3.72
N ILE A 59 -2.97 -19.54 3.43
CA ILE A 59 -4.04 -19.53 4.40
C ILE A 59 -4.11 -20.97 4.90
N VAL A 60 -3.78 -21.17 6.18
CA VAL A 60 -3.85 -22.48 6.81
C VAL A 60 -5.34 -22.83 6.91
N GLU A 61 -5.86 -23.42 5.83
CA GLU A 61 -7.24 -23.87 5.71
C GLU A 61 -7.56 -25.04 6.67
N LYS A 62 -6.57 -25.51 7.43
CA LYS A 62 -6.68 -26.84 8.07
C LYS A 62 -7.37 -26.88 9.43
N ASP A 63 -7.57 -25.74 10.09
CA ASP A 63 -8.19 -25.73 11.43
C ASP A 63 -9.33 -24.71 11.59
N SER A 64 -9.77 -24.07 10.49
CA SER A 64 -10.78 -23.01 10.54
C SER A 64 -12.22 -23.52 10.64
N GLU A 65 -12.53 -24.74 10.21
CA GLU A 65 -13.91 -25.25 10.28
C GLU A 65 -14.38 -25.50 11.70
N THR A 66 -13.51 -26.02 12.59
CA THR A 66 -13.90 -26.32 13.98
C THR A 66 -13.96 -25.08 14.87
N VAL A 67 -13.12 -24.07 14.60
CA VAL A 67 -13.09 -22.82 15.38
C VAL A 67 -14.14 -21.82 14.89
N ALA A 68 -14.48 -21.86 13.59
CA ALA A 68 -15.50 -21.00 12.99
C ALA A 68 -16.92 -21.39 13.45
N GLU A 69 -17.22 -22.67 13.62
CA GLU A 69 -18.53 -23.14 14.13
C GLU A 69 -18.77 -22.72 15.58
N GLU A 70 -17.78 -22.79 16.45
CA GLU A 70 -17.91 -22.33 17.84
C GLU A 70 -18.06 -20.80 17.96
N CYS A 71 -17.43 -20.01 17.07
CA CYS A 71 -17.56 -18.55 17.09
C CYS A 71 -18.87 -18.05 16.48
N VAL A 72 -19.41 -18.71 15.44
CA VAL A 72 -20.68 -18.32 14.81
C VAL A 72 -21.88 -18.56 15.72
N GLU A 73 -21.86 -19.62 16.54
CA GLU A 73 -22.91 -19.85 17.56
C GLU A 73 -22.88 -18.77 18.66
N GLN A 74 -21.73 -18.20 18.99
CA GLN A 74 -21.64 -17.13 19.99
C GLN A 74 -22.08 -15.76 19.46
N MET A 75 -22.00 -15.51 18.15
CA MET A 75 -22.46 -14.24 17.54
C MET A 75 -23.91 -14.23 17.10
N ALA A 76 -24.56 -15.40 16.93
CA ALA A 76 -25.97 -15.51 16.53
C ALA A 76 -26.96 -15.48 17.72
N GLY A 77 -26.48 -15.59 18.95
CA GLY A 77 -27.28 -15.49 20.16
C GLY A 77 -27.46 -14.04 20.60
N GLY A 78 -28.63 -13.48 20.27
CA GLY A 78 -29.03 -12.11 20.61
C GLY A 78 -28.83 -11.72 22.08
N HIS A 79 -28.67 -10.43 22.26
CA HIS A 79 -28.80 -9.64 23.50
C HIS A 79 -29.07 -10.45 24.79
N SER A 80 -28.03 -11.00 25.35
CA SER A 80 -28.03 -11.43 26.74
C SER A 80 -26.96 -10.65 27.47
N GLU A 81 -27.41 -9.85 28.42
CA GLU A 81 -26.58 -9.22 29.42
C GLU A 81 -25.85 -10.28 30.22
N ASN A 82 -24.80 -10.84 29.70
CA ASN A 82 -23.83 -11.60 30.48
C ASN A 82 -22.46 -10.97 30.29
N LYS A 83 -21.94 -10.40 31.35
CA LYS A 83 -20.56 -9.93 31.51
C LYS A 83 -19.60 -11.05 31.07
N THR A 84 -19.30 -11.11 29.79
CA THR A 84 -18.11 -11.77 29.28
C THR A 84 -16.94 -10.87 29.62
N ALA A 85 -16.15 -11.34 30.58
CA ALA A 85 -14.99 -10.64 31.07
C ALA A 85 -14.10 -10.17 29.92
N ASP A 86 -13.96 -8.85 29.80
CA ASP A 86 -12.73 -8.06 29.54
C ASP A 86 -11.74 -8.61 28.49
N VAL A 87 -12.22 -9.18 27.37
CA VAL A 87 -11.35 -9.49 26.23
C VAL A 87 -11.19 -8.22 25.41
N PRO A 88 -9.97 -7.66 25.30
CA PRO A 88 -9.74 -6.47 24.47
C PRO A 88 -10.09 -6.73 23.01
N PHE A 89 -10.64 -5.72 22.33
CA PHE A 89 -10.83 -5.75 20.88
C PHE A 89 -9.49 -5.94 20.18
N VAL A 90 -8.46 -5.18 20.61
CA VAL A 90 -7.08 -5.30 20.13
C VAL A 90 -6.14 -5.42 21.31
N GLU A 91 -5.19 -6.35 21.24
CA GLU A 91 -4.15 -6.47 22.24
C GLU A 91 -2.78 -6.74 21.59
N PHE A 92 -1.78 -5.94 21.96
CA PHE A 92 -0.37 -6.18 21.67
C PHE A 92 0.26 -6.70 22.97
N ARG A 93 0.85 -7.87 22.93
CA ARG A 93 1.54 -8.49 24.06
C ARG A 93 3.02 -8.62 23.77
N ASP A 94 3.82 -7.81 24.43
CA ASP A 94 5.28 -7.85 24.38
C ASP A 94 5.83 -7.82 22.95
N VAL A 95 5.19 -7.00 22.07
CA VAL A 95 5.46 -7.01 20.64
C VAL A 95 6.76 -6.31 20.32
N THR A 96 7.67 -7.04 19.69
CA THR A 96 8.91 -6.53 19.12
C THR A 96 8.87 -6.68 17.60
N PHE A 97 9.16 -5.59 16.88
CA PHE A 97 9.19 -5.57 15.43
C PHE A 97 10.19 -4.56 14.88
N GLY A 98 10.84 -4.92 13.78
CA GLY A 98 11.76 -4.06 13.05
C GLY A 98 11.80 -4.35 11.56
N TYR A 99 12.23 -3.37 10.79
CA TYR A 99 12.52 -3.54 9.37
C TYR A 99 14.00 -3.88 9.19
N GLY A 100 14.30 -5.13 8.82
CA GLY A 100 15.66 -5.64 8.79
C GLY A 100 16.30 -5.60 10.18
N GLU A 101 17.45 -4.94 10.30
CA GLU A 101 18.16 -4.80 11.59
C GLU A 101 17.67 -3.62 12.46
N HIS A 102 16.75 -2.80 11.92
CA HIS A 102 16.28 -1.60 12.63
C HIS A 102 15.01 -1.91 13.43
N VAL A 103 15.14 -2.02 14.74
CA VAL A 103 13.99 -2.21 15.65
C VAL A 103 13.17 -0.93 15.70
N VAL A 104 11.87 -1.05 15.47
CA VAL A 104 10.88 0.05 15.46
C VAL A 104 9.96 -0.03 16.67
N LEU A 105 9.54 -1.22 17.05
CA LEU A 105 8.75 -1.49 18.24
C LEU A 105 9.55 -2.43 19.14
N ASP A 106 9.69 -2.06 20.39
CA ASP A 106 10.46 -2.78 21.38
C ASP A 106 9.59 -3.07 22.61
N HIS A 107 9.22 -4.34 22.79
CA HIS A 107 8.38 -4.82 23.90
C HIS A 107 7.08 -4.02 24.09
N LEU A 108 6.40 -3.69 22.97
CA LEU A 108 5.15 -2.91 23.01
C LEU A 108 4.02 -3.71 23.66
N ASN A 109 3.38 -3.10 24.65
CA ASN A 109 2.16 -3.59 25.24
C ASN A 109 1.06 -2.52 25.07
N LEU A 110 -0.05 -2.89 24.44
CA LEU A 110 -1.19 -2.03 24.18
C LEU A 110 -2.47 -2.86 24.25
N LYS A 111 -3.50 -2.31 24.88
CA LYS A 111 -4.85 -2.89 24.88
C LYS A 111 -5.83 -1.81 24.45
N VAL A 112 -6.78 -2.19 23.61
CA VAL A 112 -7.87 -1.34 23.16
C VAL A 112 -9.15 -2.11 23.36
N MET A 113 -10.07 -1.53 24.10
CA MET A 113 -11.37 -2.13 24.38
C MET A 113 -12.38 -1.78 23.29
N ASP A 114 -13.50 -2.50 23.23
CA ASP A 114 -14.61 -2.16 22.34
C ASP A 114 -15.09 -0.74 22.58
N ALA A 115 -15.34 0.00 21.50
CA ALA A 115 -15.78 1.40 21.51
C ALA A 115 -14.80 2.39 22.17
N GLU A 116 -13.57 1.99 22.45
CA GLU A 116 -12.53 2.87 22.98
C GLU A 116 -11.91 3.71 21.86
N GLN A 117 -11.70 4.99 22.09
CA GLN A 117 -10.98 5.89 21.20
C GLN A 117 -9.53 6.04 21.67
N VAL A 118 -8.59 5.57 20.85
CA VAL A 118 -7.15 5.62 21.14
C VAL A 118 -6.44 6.55 20.16
N THR A 119 -5.58 7.42 20.68
CA THR A 119 -4.73 8.31 19.88
C THR A 119 -3.27 7.94 20.02
N LEU A 120 -2.61 7.59 18.92
CA LEU A 120 -1.18 7.33 18.87
C LEU A 120 -0.43 8.63 18.57
N ALA A 121 0.25 9.21 19.56
CA ALA A 121 1.05 10.41 19.43
C ALA A 121 2.55 10.08 19.42
N GLY A 122 3.33 10.81 18.60
CA GLY A 122 4.77 10.62 18.52
C GLY A 122 5.36 11.24 17.25
N ARG A 123 6.69 11.35 17.23
CA ARG A 123 7.45 11.87 16.07
C ARG A 123 7.26 10.99 14.84
N THR A 124 7.54 11.53 13.65
CA THR A 124 7.66 10.73 12.43
C THR A 124 8.73 9.64 12.65
N GLY A 125 8.44 8.41 12.25
CA GLY A 125 9.33 7.27 12.49
C GLY A 125 9.16 6.57 13.85
N ALA A 126 8.28 7.05 14.75
CA ALA A 126 8.06 6.44 16.07
C ALA A 126 7.22 5.13 16.03
N GLY A 127 7.01 4.51 14.88
CA GLY A 127 6.34 3.22 14.76
C GLY A 127 4.81 3.26 14.71
N LYS A 128 4.16 4.44 14.67
CA LYS A 128 2.68 4.54 14.66
C LYS A 128 2.03 3.77 13.51
N SER A 129 2.51 3.97 12.29
CA SER A 129 2.02 3.25 11.11
C SER A 129 2.38 1.77 11.14
N THR A 130 3.47 1.40 11.83
CA THR A 130 3.88 0.00 12.01
C THR A 130 2.90 -0.73 12.92
N ILE A 131 2.40 -0.09 13.97
CA ILE A 131 1.36 -0.65 14.84
C ILE A 131 0.11 -1.01 14.01
N LEU A 132 -0.35 -0.09 13.14
CA LEU A 132 -1.51 -0.34 12.28
C LEU A 132 -1.25 -1.49 11.29
N LYS A 133 -0.05 -1.55 10.69
CA LYS A 133 0.31 -2.61 9.76
C LYS A 133 0.38 -4.00 10.42
N LEU A 134 0.85 -4.07 11.65
CA LEU A 134 0.84 -5.31 12.44
C LEU A 134 -0.59 -5.70 12.83
N LEU A 135 -1.44 -4.73 13.20
CA LEU A 135 -2.84 -4.97 13.50
C LEU A 135 -3.59 -5.54 12.30
N LEU A 136 -3.36 -4.98 11.12
CA LEU A 136 -3.95 -5.49 9.86
C LEU A 136 -3.35 -6.84 9.42
N GLY A 137 -2.30 -7.31 10.10
CA GLY A 137 -1.62 -8.56 9.75
C GLY A 137 -0.80 -8.50 8.48
N LEU A 138 -0.44 -7.28 8.02
CA LEU A 138 0.44 -7.07 6.86
C LEU A 138 1.88 -7.50 7.16
N TYR A 139 2.24 -7.49 8.44
CA TYR A 139 3.52 -8.00 8.95
C TYR A 139 3.28 -8.88 10.18
N GLU A 140 4.17 -9.82 10.40
CA GLU A 140 4.24 -10.61 11.63
C GLU A 140 5.24 -10.00 12.60
N PRO A 141 4.93 -9.94 13.91
CA PRO A 141 5.91 -9.49 14.89
C PRO A 141 7.06 -10.47 15.01
N GLN A 142 8.28 -9.98 15.27
CA GLN A 142 9.47 -10.80 15.52
C GLN A 142 9.49 -11.39 16.93
N GLY A 143 8.72 -10.79 17.85
CA GLY A 143 8.51 -11.26 19.21
C GLY A 143 7.17 -10.79 19.73
N GLY A 144 6.58 -11.56 20.68
CA GLY A 144 5.25 -11.27 21.18
C GLY A 144 4.15 -11.63 20.20
N GLU A 145 2.94 -11.14 20.45
CA GLU A 145 1.76 -11.43 19.63
C GLU A 145 0.80 -10.23 19.53
N VAL A 146 0.11 -10.13 18.40
CA VAL A 146 -0.98 -9.17 18.16
C VAL A 146 -2.27 -9.94 18.07
N LEU A 147 -3.24 -9.59 18.90
CA LEU A 147 -4.51 -10.28 19.01
C LEU A 147 -5.68 -9.36 18.65
N ILE A 148 -6.68 -9.91 17.97
CA ILE A 148 -7.98 -9.30 17.68
C ILE A 148 -9.04 -10.20 18.30
N HIS A 149 -9.80 -9.69 19.27
CA HIS A 149 -10.73 -10.49 20.07
C HIS A 149 -10.09 -11.79 20.62
N GLY A 150 -8.83 -11.70 21.06
CA GLY A 150 -8.07 -12.84 21.59
C GLY A 150 -7.52 -13.82 20.55
N ARG A 151 -7.74 -13.61 19.23
CA ARG A 151 -7.18 -14.43 18.14
C ARG A 151 -5.98 -13.72 17.51
N PRO A 152 -4.90 -14.44 17.14
CA PRO A 152 -3.77 -13.83 16.46
C PRO A 152 -4.20 -13.11 15.17
N ALA A 153 -3.79 -11.84 15.00
CA ALA A 153 -4.20 -11.00 13.87
C ALA A 153 -3.86 -11.61 12.51
N VAL A 154 -2.79 -12.39 12.42
CA VAL A 154 -2.36 -13.09 11.21
C VAL A 154 -3.26 -14.25 10.81
N THR A 155 -4.04 -14.79 11.74
CA THR A 155 -4.97 -15.92 11.50
C THR A 155 -6.37 -15.46 11.14
N VAL A 156 -6.69 -14.17 11.30
CA VAL A 156 -8.00 -13.61 10.94
C VAL A 156 -8.08 -13.49 9.42
N LEU A 157 -9.13 -14.06 8.84
CA LEU A 157 -9.34 -14.04 7.39
C LEU A 157 -9.52 -12.62 6.86
N GLU A 158 -9.06 -12.35 5.63
CA GLU A 158 -9.17 -11.02 5.03
C GLU A 158 -10.62 -10.53 4.90
N GLU A 159 -11.56 -11.43 4.60
CA GLU A 159 -12.99 -11.09 4.55
C GLU A 159 -13.54 -10.66 5.92
N GLU A 160 -13.07 -11.28 6.98
CA GLU A 160 -13.43 -10.94 8.35
C GLU A 160 -12.80 -9.61 8.76
N LYS A 161 -11.53 -9.38 8.42
CA LYS A 161 -10.85 -8.10 8.65
C LYS A 161 -11.54 -6.94 7.96
N ARG A 162 -12.01 -7.10 6.73
CA ARG A 162 -12.78 -6.07 5.99
C ARG A 162 -14.08 -5.68 6.67
N LYS A 163 -14.68 -6.59 7.45
CA LYS A 163 -15.88 -6.29 8.24
C LYS A 163 -15.56 -5.62 9.58
N LEU A 164 -14.38 -5.90 10.13
CA LEU A 164 -13.95 -5.39 11.43
C LEU A 164 -13.25 -4.02 11.33
N PHE A 165 -12.50 -3.77 10.24
CA PHE A 165 -11.65 -2.59 10.12
C PHE A 165 -12.02 -1.74 8.91
N GLY A 166 -12.20 -0.44 9.12
CA GLY A 166 -12.06 0.59 8.10
C GLY A 166 -10.68 1.24 8.27
N TYR A 167 -9.87 1.22 7.23
CA TYR A 167 -8.54 1.80 7.25
C TYR A 167 -8.43 2.96 6.28
N VAL A 168 -8.10 4.15 6.79
CA VAL A 168 -7.90 5.35 5.98
C VAL A 168 -6.43 5.73 6.03
N GLU A 169 -5.78 5.75 4.87
CA GLU A 169 -4.38 6.15 4.76
C GLU A 169 -4.22 7.67 4.68
N GLN A 170 -3.03 8.15 5.07
CA GLN A 170 -2.69 9.55 4.92
C GLN A 170 -2.50 9.95 3.45
N ILE A 171 -2.03 9.01 2.63
CA ILE A 171 -1.84 9.19 1.19
C ILE A 171 -2.97 8.45 0.48
N PHE A 172 -3.76 9.19 -0.27
CA PHE A 172 -4.83 8.63 -1.07
C PHE A 172 -4.25 7.92 -2.31
N HIS A 173 -4.73 6.73 -2.60
CA HIS A 173 -4.40 5.97 -3.81
C HIS A 173 -5.60 5.96 -4.75
N MET A 174 -5.49 6.70 -5.85
CA MET A 174 -6.53 6.73 -6.87
C MET A 174 -6.50 5.43 -7.68
N VAL A 175 -7.66 4.76 -7.79
CA VAL A 175 -7.84 3.66 -8.74
C VAL A 175 -8.28 4.19 -10.10
N PRO A 176 -7.87 3.57 -11.23
CA PRO A 176 -8.35 3.95 -12.55
C PRO A 176 -9.87 3.74 -12.65
N GLY A 177 -10.60 4.68 -13.25
CA GLY A 177 -12.05 4.53 -13.45
C GLY A 177 -12.83 5.79 -13.13
N THR A 178 -14.09 5.61 -12.74
CA THR A 178 -15.01 6.67 -12.36
C THR A 178 -15.01 6.94 -10.87
N VAL A 179 -15.68 8.01 -10.43
CA VAL A 179 -15.89 8.29 -9.00
C VAL A 179 -16.62 7.14 -8.32
N ARG A 180 -17.57 6.51 -8.99
CA ARG A 180 -18.24 5.29 -8.50
C ARG A 180 -17.25 4.17 -8.26
N ASP A 181 -16.37 3.89 -9.24
CA ASP A 181 -15.35 2.83 -9.12
C ASP A 181 -14.38 3.09 -7.96
N GLN A 182 -14.08 4.37 -7.71
CA GLN A 182 -13.24 4.77 -6.58
C GLN A 182 -13.90 4.47 -5.22
N ILE A 183 -15.21 4.69 -5.09
CA ILE A 183 -15.96 4.46 -3.85
C ILE A 183 -16.22 2.97 -3.64
N THR A 184 -16.53 2.24 -4.71
CA THR A 184 -16.89 0.82 -4.62
C THR A 184 -15.71 -0.13 -4.73
N LEU A 185 -14.53 0.34 -5.17
CA LEU A 185 -13.38 -0.49 -5.54
C LEU A 185 -13.76 -1.61 -6.51
N TYR A 186 -14.62 -1.30 -7.48
CA TYR A 186 -15.19 -2.22 -8.48
C TYR A 186 -16.11 -3.31 -7.91
N ASP A 187 -16.57 -3.17 -6.68
CA ASP A 187 -17.58 -4.08 -6.13
C ASP A 187 -18.96 -3.74 -6.70
N GLU A 188 -19.40 -4.49 -7.71
CA GLU A 188 -20.68 -4.33 -8.36
C GLU A 188 -21.88 -4.70 -7.47
N THR A 189 -21.65 -5.35 -6.33
CA THR A 189 -22.72 -5.70 -5.38
C THR A 189 -23.20 -4.51 -4.57
N ILE A 190 -22.42 -3.40 -4.55
CA ILE A 190 -22.79 -2.18 -3.84
C ILE A 190 -23.79 -1.36 -4.67
N PRO A 191 -25.05 -1.20 -4.22
CA PRO A 191 -26.06 -0.47 -4.97
C PRO A 191 -25.78 1.03 -4.99
N ALA A 192 -26.24 1.72 -6.05
CA ALA A 192 -25.99 3.14 -6.26
C ALA A 192 -26.50 4.03 -5.11
N ASP A 193 -27.65 3.68 -4.53
CA ASP A 193 -28.24 4.43 -3.41
C ASP A 193 -27.32 4.40 -2.17
N ARG A 194 -26.59 3.30 -1.95
CA ARG A 194 -25.63 3.20 -0.85
C ARG A 194 -24.38 4.04 -1.12
N VAL A 195 -23.91 4.06 -2.36
CA VAL A 195 -22.81 4.94 -2.79
C VAL A 195 -23.18 6.40 -2.54
N LYS A 196 -24.39 6.81 -2.95
CA LYS A 196 -24.88 8.16 -2.74
C LYS A 196 -25.03 8.50 -1.25
N ALA A 197 -25.62 7.62 -0.46
CA ALA A 197 -25.78 7.84 0.99
C ALA A 197 -24.44 8.05 1.72
N VAL A 198 -23.38 7.31 1.32
CA VAL A 198 -22.04 7.51 1.89
C VAL A 198 -21.45 8.84 1.44
N ALA A 199 -21.62 9.25 0.18
CA ALA A 199 -21.17 10.54 -0.33
C ALA A 199 -21.87 11.71 0.37
N GLU A 200 -23.18 11.61 0.62
CA GLU A 200 -23.93 12.58 1.41
C GLU A 200 -23.41 12.67 2.85
N LEU A 201 -23.13 11.53 3.49
CA LEU A 201 -22.60 11.47 4.86
C LEU A 201 -21.22 12.15 4.96
N THR A 202 -20.38 12.01 3.94
CA THR A 202 -19.05 12.66 3.90
C THR A 202 -19.09 14.09 3.36
N GLY A 203 -20.27 14.57 2.90
CA GLY A 203 -20.42 15.90 2.33
C GLY A 203 -19.82 16.06 0.92
N LEU A 204 -19.62 14.96 0.22
CA LEU A 204 -19.06 14.96 -1.15
C LEU A 204 -20.11 14.88 -2.25
N ASP A 205 -21.36 14.55 -1.93
CA ASP A 205 -22.43 14.36 -2.92
C ASP A 205 -22.62 15.60 -3.83
N ASP A 206 -22.73 16.78 -3.25
CA ASP A 206 -22.89 18.03 -4.01
C ASP A 206 -21.71 18.29 -4.97
N VAL A 207 -20.49 17.96 -4.54
CA VAL A 207 -19.27 18.15 -5.34
C VAL A 207 -19.25 17.14 -6.49
N ILE A 208 -19.62 15.89 -6.23
CA ILE A 208 -19.70 14.83 -7.24
C ILE A 208 -20.80 15.13 -8.26
N GLU A 209 -22.01 15.48 -7.82
CA GLU A 209 -23.14 15.82 -8.68
C GLU A 209 -22.86 17.07 -9.55
N SER A 210 -22.05 18.01 -9.08
CA SER A 210 -21.63 19.19 -9.85
C SER A 210 -20.61 18.88 -10.95
N SER A 211 -20.03 17.68 -10.96
CA SER A 211 -19.12 17.24 -12.01
C SER A 211 -19.87 16.92 -13.31
N GLU A 212 -19.16 16.95 -14.45
CA GLU A 212 -19.76 16.82 -15.79
C GLU A 212 -20.68 15.59 -15.96
N ASN A 213 -20.33 14.46 -15.35
CA ASN A 213 -21.08 13.21 -15.42
C ASN A 213 -21.41 12.64 -14.02
N GLY A 214 -21.41 13.47 -12.97
CA GLY A 214 -21.70 13.04 -11.61
C GLY A 214 -20.80 11.88 -11.17
N TYR A 215 -21.37 10.81 -10.65
CA TYR A 215 -20.66 9.60 -10.19
C TYR A 215 -19.94 8.83 -11.31
N ASP A 216 -20.33 9.03 -12.56
CA ASP A 216 -19.68 8.40 -13.72
C ASP A 216 -18.57 9.29 -14.31
N THR A 217 -18.24 10.41 -13.64
CA THR A 217 -17.09 11.25 -13.99
C THR A 217 -15.81 10.48 -13.80
N LYS A 218 -14.92 10.52 -14.81
CA LYS A 218 -13.63 9.86 -14.76
C LYS A 218 -12.73 10.53 -13.73
N CYS A 219 -12.15 9.74 -12.85
CA CYS A 219 -11.21 10.22 -11.84
C CYS A 219 -9.92 10.76 -12.48
N THR A 220 -9.57 12.00 -12.14
CA THR A 220 -8.28 12.63 -12.42
C THR A 220 -7.78 13.29 -11.14
N PRO A 221 -6.45 13.45 -10.96
CA PRO A 221 -5.90 14.04 -9.74
C PRO A 221 -6.44 15.44 -9.42
N GLU A 222 -6.88 16.18 -10.45
CA GLU A 222 -7.39 17.56 -10.34
C GLU A 222 -8.88 17.63 -9.98
N LEU A 223 -9.61 16.50 -10.02
CA LEU A 223 -11.06 16.48 -9.84
C LEU A 223 -11.46 16.92 -8.41
N PHE A 224 -10.69 16.53 -7.43
CA PHE A 224 -10.94 16.82 -6.02
C PHE A 224 -9.71 17.39 -5.33
N SER A 225 -9.93 18.18 -4.29
CA SER A 225 -8.84 18.59 -3.38
C SER A 225 -8.28 17.38 -2.61
N GLN A 226 -7.07 17.52 -2.07
CA GLN A 226 -6.43 16.44 -1.30
C GLN A 226 -7.29 15.97 -0.12
N GLY A 227 -7.99 16.89 0.57
CA GLY A 227 -8.92 16.53 1.65
C GLY A 227 -10.14 15.77 1.16
N GLN A 228 -10.70 16.15 -0.01
CA GLN A 228 -11.82 15.45 -0.62
C GLN A 228 -11.43 14.04 -1.09
N TRP A 229 -10.21 13.89 -1.65
CA TRP A 229 -9.68 12.57 -1.99
C TRP A 229 -9.55 11.66 -0.75
N GLN A 230 -9.14 12.22 0.39
CA GLN A 230 -9.02 11.47 1.63
C GLN A 230 -10.40 11.04 2.19
N LEU A 231 -11.47 11.80 1.91
CA LEU A 231 -12.84 11.42 2.28
C LEU A 231 -13.44 10.34 1.36
N LEU A 232 -12.84 10.11 0.19
CA LEU A 232 -13.21 9.06 -0.76
C LEU A 232 -12.48 7.73 -0.54
N SER A 233 -11.51 7.70 0.39
CA SER A 233 -10.68 6.51 0.66
C SER A 233 -11.32 5.49 1.60
#